data_ec81d4f4a4d254b30e0f772401da5ee7
#
_entry.id   ec81d4f4a4d254b30e0f772401da5ee7
#
_cell.length_a   1.000
_cell.length_b   1.000
_cell.length_c   1.000
_cell.angle_alpha   90.00
_cell.angle_beta   90.00
_cell.angle_gamma   90.00
#
_symmetry.space_group_name_H-M   'P 1'
#
loop_
_entity.id
_entity.type
_entity.pdbx_description
1 polymer ?
#
loop_
_entity_poly.entity_id
_entity_poly.type
_entity_poly.pdbx_seq_one_letter_code
_entity_poly.pdbx_strand_id
1 'polypeptide(L)'
;MDISVIIPVYNEAQNLNVLYERLVNSVTSLTNNYELIFVNDGSKDASLAILKSFAQQNTQVRYIDFSKNFGHQLAVFAGLEYAKGAAVVIIDADLQDPPELIRDLYAKLKEGYEVVYAQREHRKGESWHKLITAKLFYRFINRMSEVPIPMDTGDFRIFTKKINDLIVSMPEQNKFLRGQIAWTGFNQTSVLYQRDERYAGRTNYSYTKMLSFAFDGITAFSNMPLRLATYMGFLVSIISPSTIKL
;
A
#
# COMPACT_ATOMS: atom_id res chain seq x y z
N MET A 1 2.98 -8.49 21.59
CA MET A 1 2.14 -7.57 20.81
C MET A 1 1.28 -8.41 19.88
N ASP A 2 -0.05 -8.20 19.91
CA ASP A 2 -0.95 -9.00 19.08
C ASP A 2 -1.19 -8.34 17.74
N ILE A 3 -1.37 -7.00 17.74
CA ILE A 3 -1.66 -6.23 16.53
C ILE A 3 -0.74 -5.01 16.47
N SER A 4 -0.12 -4.77 15.31
CA SER A 4 0.51 -3.51 14.93
C SER A 4 -0.31 -2.87 13.83
N VAL A 5 -0.67 -1.59 13.97
CA VAL A 5 -1.33 -0.82 12.92
C VAL A 5 -0.36 0.23 12.39
N ILE A 6 -0.12 0.23 11.08
CA ILE A 6 0.77 1.15 10.39
C ILE A 6 -0.06 2.19 9.67
N ILE A 7 0.20 3.46 9.97
CA ILE A 7 -0.58 4.58 9.45
C ILE A 7 0.38 5.60 8.82
N PRO A 8 0.56 5.61 7.49
CA PRO A 8 1.29 6.66 6.80
C PRO A 8 0.51 7.97 6.83
N VAL A 9 1.19 9.07 7.15
CA VAL A 9 0.59 10.40 7.34
C VAL A 9 1.32 11.44 6.51
N TYR A 10 0.58 12.17 5.67
CA TYR A 10 1.11 13.32 4.94
C TYR A 10 0.06 14.43 4.81
N ASN A 11 0.18 15.49 5.62
CA ASN A 11 -0.75 16.63 5.67
C ASN A 11 -2.21 16.21 5.94
N GLU A 12 -2.42 15.44 7.01
CA GLU A 12 -3.72 14.88 7.41
C GLU A 12 -4.19 15.40 8.79
N ALA A 13 -3.71 16.58 9.22
CA ALA A 13 -4.00 17.13 10.55
C ALA A 13 -5.50 17.18 10.89
N GLN A 14 -6.37 17.38 9.90
CA GLN A 14 -7.82 17.46 10.09
C GLN A 14 -8.46 16.09 10.38
N ASN A 15 -7.83 15.01 9.92
CA ASN A 15 -8.37 13.65 10.01
C ASN A 15 -7.85 12.89 11.24
N LEU A 16 -6.65 13.27 11.74
CA LEU A 16 -5.91 12.46 12.71
C LEU A 16 -6.65 12.19 14.02
N ASN A 17 -7.36 13.19 14.58
CA ASN A 17 -8.06 12.99 15.86
C ASN A 17 -9.20 11.97 15.72
N VAL A 18 -10.03 12.10 14.69
CA VAL A 18 -11.14 11.18 14.41
C VAL A 18 -10.60 9.78 14.08
N LEU A 19 -9.56 9.71 13.26
CA LEU A 19 -8.92 8.44 12.92
C LEU A 19 -8.38 7.73 14.16
N TYR A 20 -7.68 8.45 15.02
CA TYR A 20 -7.10 7.92 16.25
C TYR A 20 -8.17 7.28 17.15
N GLU A 21 -9.26 8.02 17.42
CA GLU A 21 -10.37 7.52 18.24
C GLU A 21 -10.99 6.25 17.64
N ARG A 22 -11.26 6.24 16.33
CA ARG A 22 -11.84 5.09 15.64
C ARG A 22 -10.87 3.89 15.63
N LEU A 23 -9.56 4.11 15.43
CA LEU A 23 -8.55 3.06 15.49
C LEU A 23 -8.46 2.44 16.88
N VAL A 24 -8.34 3.26 17.93
CA VAL A 24 -8.30 2.78 19.31
C VAL A 24 -9.54 1.94 19.63
N ASN A 25 -10.73 2.43 19.32
CA ASN A 25 -11.98 1.70 19.55
C ASN A 25 -12.03 0.36 18.78
N SER A 26 -11.56 0.36 17.52
CA SER A 26 -11.56 -0.86 16.69
C SER A 26 -10.58 -1.89 17.24
N VAL A 27 -9.36 -1.49 17.59
CA VAL A 27 -8.32 -2.43 18.01
C VAL A 27 -8.55 -2.92 19.44
N THR A 28 -8.98 -2.05 20.37
CA THR A 28 -9.28 -2.45 21.77
C THR A 28 -10.45 -3.41 21.87
N SER A 29 -11.36 -3.42 20.88
CA SER A 29 -12.41 -4.42 20.81
C SER A 29 -11.88 -5.84 20.52
N LEU A 30 -10.63 -5.96 20.04
CA LEU A 30 -9.99 -7.23 19.69
C LEU A 30 -8.93 -7.65 20.72
N THR A 31 -8.11 -6.69 21.17
CA THR A 31 -7.03 -6.92 22.14
C THR A 31 -6.60 -5.64 22.81
N ASN A 32 -6.10 -5.76 24.06
CA ASN A 32 -5.44 -4.66 24.77
C ASN A 32 -3.92 -4.60 24.50
N ASN A 33 -3.36 -5.56 23.79
CA ASN A 33 -1.94 -5.68 23.50
C ASN A 33 -1.64 -5.29 22.04
N TYR A 34 -1.74 -4.01 21.72
CA TYR A 34 -1.58 -3.46 20.37
C TYR A 34 -0.56 -2.31 20.33
N GLU A 35 -0.17 -1.90 19.15
CA GLU A 35 0.55 -0.64 18.88
C GLU A 35 0.00 0.04 17.63
N LEU A 36 -0.02 1.38 17.67
CA LEU A 36 -0.29 2.23 16.52
C LEU A 36 1.01 2.92 16.13
N ILE A 37 1.48 2.71 14.90
CA ILE A 37 2.71 3.29 14.38
C ILE A 37 2.34 4.28 13.28
N PHE A 38 2.35 5.56 13.61
CA PHE A 38 2.16 6.64 12.67
C PHE A 38 3.48 6.99 12.00
N VAL A 39 3.50 7.09 10.68
CA VAL A 39 4.71 7.50 9.95
C VAL A 39 4.46 8.83 9.27
N ASN A 40 5.01 9.91 9.83
CA ASN A 40 4.92 11.25 9.25
C ASN A 40 5.88 11.36 8.05
N ASP A 41 5.33 11.42 6.85
CA ASP A 41 6.08 11.53 5.60
C ASP A 41 6.41 13.00 5.27
N GLY A 42 7.03 13.71 6.24
CA GLY A 42 7.45 15.08 6.06
C GLY A 42 6.29 16.08 5.88
N SER A 43 5.22 15.97 6.68
CA SER A 43 4.08 16.88 6.66
C SER A 43 4.49 18.33 6.94
N LYS A 44 3.78 19.26 6.33
CA LYS A 44 3.99 20.72 6.47
C LYS A 44 2.91 21.41 7.31
N ASP A 45 1.88 20.66 7.69
CA ASP A 45 0.78 21.10 8.54
C ASP A 45 1.00 20.70 10.02
N ALA A 46 -0.05 20.76 10.84
CA ALA A 46 0.00 20.40 12.24
C ALA A 46 0.10 18.88 12.54
N SER A 47 0.16 18.01 11.50
CA SER A 47 0.14 16.55 11.68
C SER A 47 1.18 16.06 12.67
N LEU A 48 2.45 16.49 12.53
CA LEU A 48 3.52 16.06 13.44
C LEU A 48 3.26 16.44 14.91
N ALA A 49 2.75 17.65 15.15
CA ALA A 49 2.42 18.11 16.50
C ALA A 49 1.33 17.24 17.14
N ILE A 50 0.33 16.85 16.37
CA ILE A 50 -0.76 15.97 16.81
C ILE A 50 -0.20 14.57 17.14
N LEU A 51 0.64 13.99 16.27
CA LEU A 51 1.24 12.67 16.50
C LEU A 51 2.11 12.64 17.78
N LYS A 52 2.87 13.70 18.03
CA LYS A 52 3.63 13.86 19.28
C LYS A 52 2.71 13.86 20.50
N SER A 53 1.58 14.55 20.42
CA SER A 53 0.59 14.57 21.50
C SER A 53 0.00 13.18 21.76
N PHE A 54 -0.34 12.42 20.73
CA PHE A 54 -0.84 11.05 20.87
C PHE A 54 0.17 10.14 21.58
N ALA A 55 1.44 10.20 21.17
CA ALA A 55 2.49 9.38 21.79
C ALA A 55 2.79 9.77 23.24
N GLN A 56 2.55 11.03 23.65
CA GLN A 56 2.66 11.46 25.04
C GLN A 56 1.50 10.96 25.92
N GLN A 57 0.30 10.82 25.33
CA GLN A 57 -0.90 10.45 26.06
C GLN A 57 -1.11 8.92 26.12
N ASN A 58 -0.58 8.19 25.13
CA ASN A 58 -0.77 6.75 25.03
C ASN A 58 0.54 6.04 24.67
N THR A 59 1.04 5.22 25.57
CA THR A 59 2.30 4.46 25.42
C THR A 59 2.24 3.40 24.31
N GLN A 60 1.06 3.06 23.82
CA GLN A 60 0.85 2.15 22.68
C GLN A 60 0.94 2.88 21.33
N VAL A 61 1.06 4.21 21.35
CA VAL A 61 1.26 5.02 20.16
C VAL A 61 2.72 5.33 19.98
N ARG A 62 3.21 5.10 18.76
CA ARG A 62 4.56 5.46 18.33
C ARG A 62 4.47 6.27 17.06
N TYR A 63 5.44 7.13 16.83
CA TYR A 63 5.56 7.82 15.55
C TYR A 63 6.99 7.76 15.00
N ILE A 64 7.09 7.77 13.68
CA ILE A 64 8.32 7.93 12.92
C ILE A 64 8.19 9.25 12.17
N ASP A 65 9.23 10.08 12.18
CA ASP A 65 9.20 11.40 11.54
C ASP A 65 10.26 11.48 10.46
N PHE A 66 9.84 11.63 9.21
CA PHE A 66 10.74 11.78 8.08
C PHE A 66 11.15 13.24 7.89
N SER A 67 12.41 13.45 7.54
CA SER A 67 12.99 14.78 7.29
C SER A 67 12.38 15.51 6.08
N LYS A 68 11.75 14.78 5.16
CA LYS A 68 11.03 15.27 3.97
C LYS A 68 10.02 14.24 3.49
N ASN A 69 9.21 14.58 2.50
CA ASN A 69 8.35 13.61 1.84
C ASN A 69 9.17 12.65 0.98
N PHE A 70 9.12 11.37 1.31
CA PHE A 70 9.73 10.26 0.57
C PHE A 70 8.70 9.44 -0.21
N GLY A 71 7.42 9.64 0.08
CA GLY A 71 6.31 8.98 -0.57
C GLY A 71 5.68 7.85 0.25
N HIS A 72 4.41 7.63 -0.02
CA HIS A 72 3.52 6.73 0.74
C HIS A 72 4.12 5.34 0.96
N GLN A 73 4.67 4.70 -0.08
CA GLN A 73 5.19 3.33 0.04
C GLN A 73 6.38 3.26 1.00
N LEU A 74 7.30 4.23 0.96
CA LEU A 74 8.43 4.26 1.89
C LEU A 74 7.98 4.54 3.32
N ALA A 75 6.96 5.37 3.52
CA ALA A 75 6.37 5.58 4.84
C ALA A 75 5.74 4.29 5.40
N VAL A 76 5.01 3.54 4.58
CA VAL A 76 4.48 2.23 4.97
C VAL A 76 5.61 1.29 5.37
N PHE A 77 6.64 1.15 4.53
CA PHE A 77 7.76 0.23 4.82
C PHE A 77 8.52 0.58 6.09
N ALA A 78 8.75 1.87 6.35
CA ALA A 78 9.36 2.30 7.62
C ALA A 78 8.50 1.87 8.83
N GLY A 79 7.18 1.94 8.72
CA GLY A 79 6.30 1.42 9.77
C GLY A 79 6.40 -0.09 9.94
N LEU A 80 6.47 -0.84 8.83
CA LEU A 80 6.59 -2.31 8.82
C LEU A 80 7.87 -2.80 9.50
N GLU A 81 9.00 -2.09 9.34
CA GLU A 81 10.28 -2.41 9.98
C GLU A 81 10.20 -2.38 11.52
N TYR A 82 9.33 -1.54 12.08
CA TYR A 82 9.15 -1.42 13.52
C TYR A 82 7.96 -2.19 14.08
N ALA A 83 7.18 -2.86 13.26
CA ALA A 83 6.01 -3.62 13.66
C ALA A 83 6.38 -4.87 14.47
N LYS A 84 5.79 -5.03 15.66
CA LYS A 84 6.04 -6.14 16.58
C LYS A 84 4.84 -7.09 16.73
N GLY A 85 3.69 -6.73 16.21
CA GLY A 85 2.45 -7.49 16.33
C GLY A 85 2.50 -8.81 15.58
N ALA A 86 1.83 -9.82 16.13
CA ALA A 86 1.61 -11.09 15.43
C ALA A 86 0.77 -10.91 14.15
N ALA A 87 -0.10 -9.90 14.14
CA ALA A 87 -0.82 -9.40 12.99
C ALA A 87 -0.41 -7.95 12.70
N VAL A 88 -0.22 -7.61 11.43
CA VAL A 88 0.14 -6.26 11.00
C VAL A 88 -0.93 -5.72 10.06
N VAL A 89 -1.46 -4.56 10.40
CA VAL A 89 -2.48 -3.83 9.64
C VAL A 89 -1.83 -2.62 8.99
N ILE A 90 -2.20 -2.32 7.75
CA ILE A 90 -1.88 -1.05 7.08
C ILE A 90 -3.20 -0.36 6.78
N ILE A 91 -3.31 0.92 7.10
CA ILE A 91 -4.48 1.75 6.84
C ILE A 91 -4.08 3.19 6.54
N ASP A 92 -4.74 3.83 5.57
CA ASP A 92 -4.51 5.22 5.20
C ASP A 92 -5.12 6.19 6.22
N ALA A 93 -4.52 7.39 6.35
CA ALA A 93 -4.96 8.40 7.32
C ALA A 93 -6.12 9.28 6.84
N ASP A 94 -6.66 9.08 5.64
CA ASP A 94 -7.65 9.96 5.00
C ASP A 94 -9.12 9.66 5.35
N LEU A 95 -9.35 8.68 6.26
CA LEU A 95 -10.67 8.23 6.71
C LEU A 95 -11.59 7.66 5.61
N GLN A 96 -11.07 7.37 4.41
CA GLN A 96 -11.87 6.75 3.35
C GLN A 96 -12.06 5.24 3.58
N ASP A 97 -11.14 4.61 4.27
CA ASP A 97 -11.18 3.21 4.62
C ASP A 97 -11.56 3.10 6.11
N PRO A 98 -12.71 2.48 6.46
CA PRO A 98 -13.22 2.48 7.83
C PRO A 98 -12.36 1.61 8.76
N PRO A 99 -11.79 2.17 9.86
CA PRO A 99 -10.99 1.41 10.81
C PRO A 99 -11.73 0.21 11.44
N GLU A 100 -13.04 0.26 11.52
CA GLU A 100 -13.91 -0.79 12.06
C GLU A 100 -13.78 -2.10 11.29
N LEU A 101 -13.41 -2.05 10.01
CA LEU A 101 -13.18 -3.22 9.16
C LEU A 101 -11.99 -4.07 9.64
N ILE A 102 -11.09 -3.52 10.47
CA ILE A 102 -9.98 -4.28 11.06
C ILE A 102 -10.49 -5.54 11.76
N ARG A 103 -11.66 -5.48 12.37
CA ARG A 103 -12.29 -6.63 13.04
C ARG A 103 -12.56 -7.78 12.05
N ASP A 104 -13.16 -7.47 10.92
CA ASP A 104 -13.52 -8.47 9.91
C ASP A 104 -12.28 -9.03 9.22
N LEU A 105 -11.29 -8.17 8.93
CA LEU A 105 -9.99 -8.59 8.42
C LEU A 105 -9.27 -9.53 9.39
N TYR A 106 -9.27 -9.19 10.69
CA TYR A 106 -8.67 -10.02 11.73
C TYR A 106 -9.37 -11.36 11.91
N ALA A 107 -10.71 -11.39 11.81
CA ALA A 107 -11.47 -12.63 11.84
C ALA A 107 -11.06 -13.57 10.71
N LYS A 108 -10.90 -13.06 9.49
CA LYS A 108 -10.41 -13.84 8.34
C LYS A 108 -8.98 -14.34 8.54
N LEU A 109 -8.10 -13.53 9.14
CA LEU A 109 -6.75 -13.96 9.49
C LEU A 109 -6.78 -15.15 10.46
N LYS A 110 -7.72 -15.15 11.43
CA LYS A 110 -7.92 -16.25 12.38
C LYS A 110 -8.49 -17.52 11.73
N GLU A 111 -9.18 -17.41 10.60
CA GLU A 111 -9.61 -18.57 9.78
C GLU A 111 -8.45 -19.30 9.09
N GLY A 112 -7.22 -18.75 9.15
CA GLY A 112 -6.01 -19.37 8.59
C GLY A 112 -5.52 -18.74 7.29
N TYR A 113 -6.11 -17.61 6.85
CA TYR A 113 -5.53 -16.82 5.79
C TYR A 113 -4.30 -16.06 6.31
N GLU A 114 -3.27 -15.92 5.47
CA GLU A 114 -2.04 -15.24 5.87
C GLU A 114 -2.05 -13.77 5.47
N VAL A 115 -2.85 -13.40 4.46
CA VAL A 115 -3.09 -12.02 4.02
C VAL A 115 -4.58 -11.81 3.77
N VAL A 116 -5.14 -10.74 4.31
CA VAL A 116 -6.52 -10.33 4.06
C VAL A 116 -6.55 -8.86 3.68
N TYR A 117 -7.07 -8.55 2.50
CA TYR A 117 -7.16 -7.18 2.02
C TYR A 117 -8.60 -6.68 1.97
N ALA A 118 -8.77 -5.39 2.22
CA ALA A 118 -10.03 -4.73 2.04
C ALA A 118 -10.25 -4.48 0.53
N GLN A 119 -11.31 -5.06 -0.02
CA GLN A 119 -11.70 -4.93 -1.42
C GLN A 119 -12.92 -4.04 -1.54
N ARG A 120 -12.81 -3.00 -2.36
CA ARG A 120 -13.92 -2.06 -2.59
C ARG A 120 -15.01 -2.72 -3.42
N GLU A 121 -16.26 -2.58 -2.97
CA GLU A 121 -17.39 -2.89 -3.82
C GLU A 121 -17.42 -1.95 -5.03
N HIS A 122 -17.83 -2.48 -6.19
CA HIS A 122 -17.90 -1.71 -7.42
C HIS A 122 -18.79 -0.47 -7.25
N ARG A 123 -18.27 0.70 -7.58
CA ARG A 123 -19.04 1.95 -7.60
C ARG A 123 -20.16 1.85 -8.65
N LYS A 124 -21.40 1.93 -8.21
CA LYS A 124 -22.53 2.20 -9.10
C LYS A 124 -22.34 3.60 -9.69
N GLY A 125 -22.07 3.70 -11.00
CA GLY A 125 -21.98 4.98 -11.70
C GLY A 125 -20.66 5.32 -12.40
N GLU A 126 -19.68 4.43 -12.43
CA GLU A 126 -18.49 4.66 -13.26
C GLU A 126 -18.82 4.51 -14.77
N SER A 127 -18.32 5.47 -15.56
CA SER A 127 -18.47 5.45 -17.02
C SER A 127 -17.89 4.14 -17.60
N TRP A 128 -18.66 3.47 -18.47
CA TRP A 128 -18.27 2.21 -19.12
C TRP A 128 -16.92 2.31 -19.87
N HIS A 129 -16.59 3.47 -20.44
CA HIS A 129 -15.29 3.72 -21.06
C HIS A 129 -14.14 3.61 -20.07
N LYS A 130 -14.32 4.15 -18.84
CA LYS A 130 -13.30 4.09 -17.77
C LYS A 130 -13.13 2.66 -17.27
N LEU A 131 -14.21 1.88 -17.20
CA LEU A 131 -14.17 0.46 -16.83
C LEU A 131 -13.44 -0.38 -17.88
N ILE A 132 -13.68 -0.15 -19.18
CA ILE A 132 -13.01 -0.88 -20.26
C ILE A 132 -11.52 -0.55 -20.30
N THR A 133 -11.15 0.73 -20.24
CA THR A 133 -9.74 1.14 -20.26
C THR A 133 -8.98 0.60 -19.04
N ALA A 134 -9.59 0.65 -17.85
CA ALA A 134 -9.03 0.04 -16.66
C ALA A 134 -8.87 -1.49 -16.81
N LYS A 135 -9.92 -2.18 -17.30
CA LYS A 135 -9.88 -3.64 -17.52
C LYS A 135 -8.83 -4.06 -18.54
N LEU A 136 -8.68 -3.33 -19.66
CA LEU A 136 -7.65 -3.57 -20.66
C LEU A 136 -6.26 -3.32 -20.07
N PHE A 137 -6.08 -2.23 -19.32
CA PHE A 137 -4.84 -1.88 -18.66
C PHE A 137 -4.42 -2.94 -17.64
N TYR A 138 -5.32 -3.37 -16.74
CA TYR A 138 -5.02 -4.43 -15.78
C TYR A 138 -4.79 -5.80 -16.46
N ARG A 139 -5.51 -6.11 -17.52
CA ARG A 139 -5.26 -7.34 -18.30
C ARG A 139 -3.88 -7.31 -18.95
N PHE A 140 -3.46 -6.15 -19.45
CA PHE A 140 -2.13 -5.95 -20.03
C PHE A 140 -1.04 -6.07 -18.94
N ILE A 141 -1.19 -5.41 -17.79
CA ILE A 141 -0.27 -5.52 -16.67
C ILE A 141 -0.18 -6.96 -16.16
N ASN A 142 -1.31 -7.62 -15.92
CA ASN A 142 -1.31 -9.01 -15.43
C ASN A 142 -0.71 -10.01 -16.44
N ARG A 143 -0.77 -9.69 -17.75
CA ARG A 143 -0.09 -10.50 -18.76
C ARG A 143 1.41 -10.23 -18.83
N MET A 144 1.84 -9.03 -18.45
CA MET A 144 3.26 -8.63 -18.39
C MET A 144 3.92 -8.93 -17.05
N SER A 145 3.14 -9.02 -15.98
CA SER A 145 3.59 -9.39 -14.64
C SER A 145 3.52 -10.91 -14.47
N GLU A 146 4.56 -11.49 -13.90
CA GLU A 146 4.58 -12.92 -13.54
C GLU A 146 3.68 -13.22 -12.33
N VAL A 147 3.14 -12.18 -11.67
CA VAL A 147 2.35 -12.28 -10.45
C VAL A 147 0.99 -11.62 -10.64
N PRO A 148 -0.13 -12.32 -10.39
CA PRO A 148 -1.46 -11.71 -10.44
C PRO A 148 -1.63 -10.72 -9.29
N ILE A 149 -1.65 -9.42 -9.61
CA ILE A 149 -1.90 -8.37 -8.62
C ILE A 149 -3.42 -8.20 -8.48
N PRO A 150 -4.00 -8.31 -7.27
CA PRO A 150 -5.42 -8.12 -7.05
C PRO A 150 -5.87 -6.72 -7.49
N MET A 151 -6.96 -6.67 -8.27
CA MET A 151 -7.56 -5.43 -8.76
C MET A 151 -8.47 -4.81 -7.68
N ASP A 152 -8.67 -3.49 -7.76
CA ASP A 152 -9.59 -2.73 -6.87
C ASP A 152 -9.29 -2.84 -5.37
N THR A 153 -8.04 -3.17 -5.01
CA THR A 153 -7.56 -3.21 -3.63
C THR A 153 -6.76 -1.97 -3.30
N GLY A 154 -7.10 -1.31 -2.19
CA GLY A 154 -6.29 -0.28 -1.56
C GLY A 154 -5.05 -0.88 -0.87
N ASP A 155 -4.34 -0.06 -0.09
CA ASP A 155 -3.27 -0.56 0.76
C ASP A 155 -3.81 -1.09 2.11
N PHE A 156 -5.10 -0.86 2.39
CA PHE A 156 -5.77 -1.36 3.59
C PHE A 156 -5.83 -2.89 3.59
N ARG A 157 -5.08 -3.48 4.48
CA ARG A 157 -4.94 -4.93 4.62
C ARG A 157 -4.40 -5.32 5.99
N ILE A 158 -4.55 -6.60 6.33
CA ILE A 158 -3.91 -7.25 7.46
C ILE A 158 -3.14 -8.47 6.98
N PHE A 159 -2.01 -8.76 7.60
CA PHE A 159 -1.23 -9.95 7.35
C PHE A 159 -0.46 -10.41 8.59
N THR A 160 0.00 -11.64 8.57
CA THR A 160 0.75 -12.22 9.68
C THR A 160 2.15 -11.60 9.79
N LYS A 161 2.75 -11.67 10.99
CA LYS A 161 4.14 -11.25 11.21
C LYS A 161 5.12 -11.96 10.28
N LYS A 162 4.89 -13.23 9.96
CA LYS A 162 5.69 -13.99 9.00
C LYS A 162 5.78 -13.30 7.64
N ILE A 163 4.65 -12.78 7.12
CA ILE A 163 4.60 -12.03 5.87
C ILE A 163 5.33 -10.69 6.03
N ASN A 164 5.12 -9.99 7.16
CA ASN A 164 5.82 -8.76 7.44
C ASN A 164 7.35 -8.93 7.39
N ASP A 165 7.86 -9.90 8.11
CA ASP A 165 9.29 -10.16 8.20
C ASP A 165 9.89 -10.51 6.84
N LEU A 166 9.15 -11.27 6.03
CA LEU A 166 9.56 -11.60 4.67
C LEU A 166 9.62 -10.35 3.77
N ILE A 167 8.57 -9.50 3.78
CA ILE A 167 8.52 -8.29 2.97
C ILE A 167 9.61 -7.30 3.36
N VAL A 168 9.84 -7.11 4.65
CA VAL A 168 10.89 -6.22 5.16
C VAL A 168 12.28 -6.72 4.77
N SER A 169 12.49 -8.05 4.71
CA SER A 169 13.77 -8.64 4.31
C SER A 169 14.07 -8.55 2.80
N MET A 170 13.09 -8.19 1.97
CA MET A 170 13.26 -8.09 0.53
C MET A 170 14.19 -6.92 0.16
N PRO A 171 15.24 -7.15 -0.65
CA PRO A 171 16.29 -6.15 -0.94
C PRO A 171 15.90 -5.07 -1.95
N GLU A 172 14.72 -5.18 -2.58
CA GLU A 172 14.29 -4.23 -3.62
C GLU A 172 14.26 -2.80 -3.09
N GLN A 173 14.89 -1.88 -3.83
CA GLN A 173 14.87 -0.46 -3.50
C GLN A 173 13.52 0.19 -3.82
N ASN A 174 12.91 -0.21 -4.93
CA ASN A 174 11.58 0.25 -5.30
C ASN A 174 10.52 -0.57 -4.57
N LYS A 175 10.07 -0.05 -3.44
CA LYS A 175 9.07 -0.72 -2.62
C LYS A 175 7.69 -0.64 -3.28
N PHE A 176 7.13 -1.79 -3.63
CA PHE A 176 5.77 -1.92 -4.16
C PHE A 176 5.04 -3.04 -3.39
N LEU A 177 4.46 -2.66 -2.29
CA LEU A 177 3.88 -3.58 -1.30
C LEU A 177 2.92 -4.62 -1.90
N ARG A 178 2.00 -4.18 -2.77
CA ARG A 178 0.99 -5.07 -3.36
C ARG A 178 1.62 -6.18 -4.20
N GLY A 179 2.63 -5.83 -4.98
CA GLY A 179 3.37 -6.78 -5.80
C GLY A 179 4.21 -7.72 -4.96
N GLN A 180 4.92 -7.20 -3.95
CA GLN A 180 5.73 -8.01 -3.05
C GLN A 180 4.88 -9.02 -2.27
N ILE A 181 3.73 -8.61 -1.72
CA ILE A 181 2.80 -9.52 -1.05
C ILE A 181 2.28 -10.59 -2.03
N ALA A 182 1.84 -10.19 -3.23
CA ALA A 182 1.35 -11.13 -4.22
C ALA A 182 2.44 -12.13 -4.65
N TRP A 183 3.68 -11.66 -4.79
CA TRP A 183 4.84 -12.49 -5.14
C TRP A 183 5.15 -13.56 -4.10
N THR A 184 4.84 -13.32 -2.81
CA THR A 184 5.08 -14.32 -1.75
C THR A 184 4.29 -15.61 -1.92
N GLY A 185 3.18 -15.60 -2.68
CA GLY A 185 2.36 -16.77 -2.97
C GLY A 185 1.58 -17.36 -1.78
N PHE A 186 1.51 -16.65 -0.65
CA PHE A 186 0.75 -17.09 0.51
C PHE A 186 -0.77 -17.03 0.30
N ASN A 187 -1.52 -17.75 1.15
CA ASN A 187 -2.97 -17.81 1.07
C ASN A 187 -3.61 -16.47 1.40
N GLN A 188 -4.30 -15.88 0.41
CA GLN A 188 -4.89 -14.55 0.50
C GLN A 188 -6.41 -14.60 0.31
N THR A 189 -7.12 -13.69 0.97
CA THR A 189 -8.56 -13.47 0.78
C THR A 189 -8.90 -11.99 0.89
N SER A 190 -10.14 -11.64 0.60
CA SER A 190 -10.64 -10.26 0.71
C SER A 190 -11.88 -10.17 1.58
N VAL A 191 -12.09 -8.98 2.16
CA VAL A 191 -13.34 -8.56 2.75
C VAL A 191 -13.89 -7.40 1.93
N LEU A 192 -15.11 -7.54 1.43
CA LEU A 192 -15.76 -6.50 0.65
C LEU A 192 -16.25 -5.39 1.57
N TYR A 193 -16.06 -4.13 1.16
CA TYR A 193 -16.55 -2.97 1.89
C TYR A 193 -16.94 -1.84 0.96
N GLN A 194 -17.80 -0.95 1.47
CA GLN A 194 -18.12 0.31 0.81
C GLN A 194 -17.16 1.38 1.30
N ARG A 195 -16.50 2.05 0.36
CA ARG A 195 -15.57 3.13 0.68
C ARG A 195 -16.35 4.39 1.04
N ASP A 196 -16.00 4.99 2.15
CA ASP A 196 -16.56 6.28 2.57
C ASP A 196 -16.06 7.43 1.66
N GLU A 197 -16.82 8.52 1.61
CA GLU A 197 -16.34 9.76 1.01
C GLU A 197 -15.21 10.33 1.89
N ARG A 198 -14.25 11.01 1.25
CA ARG A 198 -13.14 11.63 1.98
C ARG A 198 -13.69 12.65 2.98
N TYR A 199 -13.33 12.51 4.24
CA TYR A 199 -13.81 13.39 5.32
C TYR A 199 -13.31 14.83 5.16
N ALA A 200 -12.02 15.02 4.79
CA ALA A 200 -11.40 16.31 4.52
C ALA A 200 -10.19 16.18 3.57
N GLY A 201 -9.75 17.30 2.98
CA GLY A 201 -8.57 17.36 2.11
C GLY A 201 -8.85 17.28 0.62
N ARG A 202 -7.80 17.47 -0.21
CA ARG A 202 -7.85 17.39 -1.69
C ARG A 202 -7.08 16.16 -2.17
N THR A 203 -7.57 15.55 -3.24
CA THR A 203 -6.83 14.44 -3.87
C THR A 203 -5.54 14.94 -4.53
N ASN A 204 -4.40 14.39 -4.13
CA ASN A 204 -3.09 14.70 -4.70
C ASN A 204 -2.72 13.77 -5.89
N TYR A 205 -3.66 12.97 -6.38
CA TYR A 205 -3.43 12.01 -7.46
C TYR A 205 -3.64 12.66 -8.83
N SER A 206 -2.53 13.00 -9.50
CA SER A 206 -2.53 13.45 -10.90
C SER A 206 -2.41 12.24 -11.85
N TYR A 207 -2.87 12.41 -13.11
CA TYR A 207 -2.71 11.38 -14.16
C TYR A 207 -1.24 11.00 -14.40
N THR A 208 -0.33 11.96 -14.25
CA THR A 208 1.13 11.72 -14.36
C THR A 208 1.63 10.80 -13.26
N LYS A 209 1.18 10.96 -12.02
CA LYS A 209 1.52 10.07 -10.90
C LYS A 209 0.95 8.66 -11.10
N MET A 210 -0.26 8.53 -11.66
CA MET A 210 -0.83 7.21 -12.01
C MET A 210 0.01 6.48 -13.05
N LEU A 211 0.47 7.18 -14.11
CA LEU A 211 1.33 6.60 -15.13
C LEU A 211 2.70 6.21 -14.57
N SER A 212 3.33 7.08 -13.78
CA SER A 212 4.59 6.78 -13.10
C SER A 212 4.48 5.52 -12.24
N PHE A 213 3.45 5.45 -11.40
CA PHE A 213 3.21 4.29 -10.54
C PHE A 213 2.98 2.98 -11.33
N ALA A 214 2.31 3.07 -12.49
CA ALA A 214 2.14 1.94 -13.39
C ALA A 214 3.47 1.49 -14.01
N PHE A 215 4.32 2.44 -14.45
CA PHE A 215 5.65 2.13 -14.96
C PHE A 215 6.55 1.52 -13.89
N ASP A 216 6.52 2.05 -12.66
CA ASP A 216 7.28 1.52 -11.52
C ASP A 216 6.86 0.07 -11.22
N GLY A 217 5.55 -0.21 -11.25
CA GLY A 217 5.03 -1.57 -11.08
C GLY A 217 5.47 -2.53 -12.21
N ILE A 218 5.44 -2.09 -13.47
CA ILE A 218 5.87 -2.91 -14.61
C ILE A 218 7.38 -3.19 -14.52
N THR A 219 8.19 -2.18 -14.23
CA THR A 219 9.66 -2.33 -14.17
C THR A 219 10.12 -3.15 -12.96
N ALA A 220 9.39 -3.10 -11.86
CA ALA A 220 9.69 -3.88 -10.65
C ALA A 220 9.36 -5.38 -10.78
N PHE A 221 8.30 -5.73 -11.53
CA PHE A 221 7.78 -7.11 -11.58
C PHE A 221 7.72 -7.71 -12.99
N SER A 222 8.36 -7.09 -13.98
CA SER A 222 8.38 -7.57 -15.35
C SER A 222 9.75 -7.41 -16.01
N ASN A 223 10.28 -8.50 -16.51
CA ASN A 223 11.48 -8.48 -17.36
C ASN A 223 11.18 -8.07 -18.82
N MET A 224 9.90 -7.83 -19.17
CA MET A 224 9.48 -7.51 -20.54
C MET A 224 10.11 -6.23 -21.09
N PRO A 225 10.22 -5.09 -20.35
CA PRO A 225 10.89 -3.90 -20.86
C PRO A 225 12.34 -4.16 -21.24
N LEU A 226 13.05 -4.94 -20.40
CA LEU A 226 14.46 -5.31 -20.65
C LEU A 226 14.57 -6.24 -21.86
N ARG A 227 13.72 -7.26 -21.96
CA ARG A 227 13.68 -8.16 -23.13
C ARG A 227 13.37 -7.40 -24.42
N LEU A 228 12.40 -6.46 -24.39
CA LEU A 228 12.07 -5.64 -25.54
C LEU A 228 13.26 -4.78 -25.98
N ALA A 229 13.93 -4.12 -25.03
CA ALA A 229 15.14 -3.34 -25.30
C ALA A 229 16.25 -4.22 -25.91
N THR A 230 16.43 -5.44 -25.39
CA THR A 230 17.39 -6.41 -25.92
C THR A 230 17.04 -6.81 -27.35
N TYR A 231 15.79 -7.17 -27.63
CA TYR A 231 15.36 -7.52 -29.00
C TYR A 231 15.47 -6.36 -29.98
N MET A 232 15.13 -5.14 -29.55
CA MET A 232 15.30 -3.94 -30.37
C MET A 232 16.79 -3.67 -30.63
N GLY A 233 17.67 -3.83 -29.65
CA GLY A 233 19.11 -3.70 -29.81
C GLY A 233 19.67 -4.69 -30.83
N PHE A 234 19.28 -5.96 -30.76
CA PHE A 234 19.65 -6.97 -31.78
C PHE A 234 19.11 -6.62 -33.16
N LEU A 235 17.85 -6.19 -33.27
CA LEU A 235 17.24 -5.83 -34.55
C LEU A 235 17.95 -4.65 -35.20
N VAL A 236 18.28 -3.60 -34.44
CA VAL A 236 19.05 -2.45 -34.92
C VAL A 236 20.47 -2.87 -35.33
N SER A 237 21.12 -3.73 -34.55
CA SER A 237 22.45 -4.26 -34.87
C SER A 237 22.48 -5.07 -36.17
N ILE A 238 21.40 -5.82 -36.49
CA ILE A 238 21.30 -6.60 -37.73
C ILE A 238 20.97 -5.69 -38.93
N ILE A 239 20.13 -4.65 -38.73
CA ILE A 239 19.71 -3.72 -39.80
C ILE A 239 20.76 -2.67 -40.09
N SER A 240 21.58 -2.32 -39.09
CA SER A 240 22.67 -1.37 -39.29
C SER A 240 23.77 -1.99 -40.20
N PRO A 241 23.87 -1.60 -41.47
CA PRO A 241 24.93 -2.13 -42.30
C PRO A 241 26.26 -1.68 -41.74
N SER A 242 27.22 -2.59 -41.69
CA SER A 242 28.60 -2.36 -41.27
C SER A 242 29.24 -1.26 -42.11
N THR A 243 29.00 0.00 -41.78
CA THR A 243 29.66 1.15 -42.38
C THR A 243 30.96 1.44 -41.61
N ILE A 244 31.73 0.39 -41.36
CA ILE A 244 33.16 0.54 -41.06
C ILE A 244 33.88 0.21 -42.38
N LYS A 245 33.99 1.21 -43.26
CA LYS A 245 35.04 1.22 -44.24
C LYS A 245 36.29 1.72 -43.53
N LEU A 246 37.25 0.82 -43.31
CA LEU A 246 38.65 1.13 -43.02
C LEU A 246 39.24 2.04 -44.08
#